data_f5c920293118ffda6448ae8a28ad775c
#
_entry.id   f5c920293118ffda6448ae8a28ad775c
#
_cell.length_a   1.000
_cell.length_b   1.000
_cell.length_c   1.000
_cell.angle_alpha   90.00
_cell.angle_beta   90.00
_cell.angle_gamma   90.00
#
_symmetry.space_group_name_H-M   'P 1'
#
loop_
_entity.id
_entity.type
_entity.pdbx_description
1 polymer ?
#
loop_
_entity_poly.entity_id
_entity_poly.type
_entity_poly.pdbx_seq_one_letter_code
_entity_poly.pdbx_strand_id
1 'polypeptide(L)'
;MSEPVITDFELPSTGNAPFKLSDHRGKNVVVYFYPKDNTSGCTLEGQEFRDLYADFAKANTIVVGVSRDSLKSHQGFKAAQGFPFELLSDKDETACELFGVMKLKNMYGKQVRGIERSTFVFDVKGELVKSWRGLKAPGHAAEVLGFVQAL
;
A
#
# COMPACT_ATOMS: atom_id res chain seq x y z
N MET A 1 11.91 -1.80 18.68
CA MET A 1 11.79 -2.96 17.79
C MET A 1 12.11 -2.54 16.38
N SER A 2 12.93 -3.31 15.72
CA SER A 2 13.25 -3.05 14.33
C SER A 2 12.11 -3.53 13.42
N GLU A 3 12.02 -2.92 12.26
CA GLU A 3 11.10 -3.38 11.22
C GLU A 3 11.54 -4.74 10.70
N PRO A 4 10.61 -5.57 10.21
CA PRO A 4 10.98 -6.85 9.62
C PRO A 4 11.87 -6.66 8.41
N VAL A 5 12.74 -7.64 8.17
CA VAL A 5 13.56 -7.64 6.96
C VAL A 5 12.71 -8.19 5.83
N ILE A 6 12.45 -7.37 4.83
CA ILE A 6 11.63 -7.75 3.68
C ILE A 6 12.50 -7.70 2.44
N THR A 7 12.79 -8.87 1.87
CA THR A 7 13.62 -8.97 0.69
C THR A 7 12.77 -9.01 -0.58
N ASP A 8 11.60 -9.64 -0.52
CA ASP A 8 10.71 -9.75 -1.67
C ASP A 8 9.32 -10.20 -1.24
N PHE A 9 8.33 -9.95 -2.08
CA PHE A 9 7.01 -10.56 -1.99
C PHE A 9 6.35 -10.52 -3.36
N GLU A 10 5.37 -11.37 -3.57
CA GLU A 10 4.63 -11.44 -4.83
C GLU A 10 3.15 -11.62 -4.53
N LEU A 11 2.29 -10.82 -5.17
CA LEU A 11 0.84 -10.85 -4.98
C LEU A 11 0.11 -10.68 -6.32
N PRO A 12 -1.10 -11.25 -6.44
CA PRO A 12 -1.96 -10.93 -7.58
C PRO A 12 -2.22 -9.42 -7.66
N SER A 13 -2.25 -8.89 -8.87
CA SER A 13 -2.36 -7.45 -9.12
C SER A 13 -3.49 -7.17 -10.10
N THR A 14 -4.06 -5.98 -10.04
CA THR A 14 -5.02 -5.49 -11.03
C THR A 14 -4.40 -5.32 -12.41
N GLY A 15 -3.08 -5.36 -12.52
CA GLY A 15 -2.40 -5.38 -13.80
C GLY A 15 -2.46 -6.76 -14.44
N ASN A 16 -1.75 -6.96 -15.56
CA ASN A 16 -1.81 -8.19 -16.33
C ASN A 16 -1.00 -9.34 -15.76
N ALA A 17 -0.16 -9.08 -14.75
CA ALA A 17 0.70 -10.08 -14.14
C ALA A 17 0.80 -9.82 -12.64
N PRO A 18 1.17 -10.84 -11.84
CA PRO A 18 1.41 -10.62 -10.42
C PRO A 18 2.47 -9.55 -10.19
N PHE A 19 2.33 -8.80 -9.10
CA PHE A 19 3.32 -7.82 -8.69
C PHE A 19 4.38 -8.53 -7.86
N LYS A 20 5.64 -8.37 -8.24
CA LYS A 20 6.78 -8.89 -7.50
C LYS A 20 7.70 -7.73 -7.18
N LEU A 21 7.97 -7.50 -5.90
CA LEU A 21 8.73 -6.33 -5.46
C LEU A 21 10.10 -6.26 -6.13
N SER A 22 10.80 -7.38 -6.22
CA SER A 22 12.15 -7.42 -6.79
C SER A 22 12.21 -7.04 -8.27
N ASP A 23 11.09 -7.11 -8.99
CA ASP A 23 11.05 -6.71 -10.40
C ASP A 23 11.14 -5.20 -10.58
N HIS A 24 10.99 -4.44 -9.49
CA HIS A 24 10.94 -2.98 -9.54
C HIS A 24 12.18 -2.30 -8.98
N ARG A 25 13.28 -3.04 -8.78
CA ARG A 25 14.56 -2.45 -8.42
C ARG A 25 14.99 -1.47 -9.49
N GLY A 26 15.56 -0.34 -9.08
CA GLY A 26 15.81 0.79 -9.94
C GLY A 26 14.78 1.90 -9.78
N LYS A 27 13.67 1.61 -9.09
CA LYS A 27 12.65 2.58 -8.71
C LYS A 27 12.38 2.49 -7.22
N ASN A 28 11.97 3.60 -6.63
CA ASN A 28 11.43 3.57 -5.27
C ASN A 28 10.03 2.99 -5.34
N VAL A 29 9.64 2.21 -4.34
CA VAL A 29 8.32 1.57 -4.29
C VAL A 29 7.63 1.96 -2.99
N VAL A 30 6.43 2.52 -3.10
CA VAL A 30 5.56 2.80 -1.96
C VAL A 30 4.51 1.69 -1.92
N VAL A 31 4.44 0.99 -0.79
CA VAL A 31 3.43 -0.06 -0.55
C VAL A 31 2.56 0.42 0.60
N TYR A 32 1.28 0.71 0.32
CA TYR A 32 0.39 1.12 1.40
C TYR A 32 -0.68 0.06 1.64
N PHE A 33 -0.83 -0.31 2.91
CA PHE A 33 -1.82 -1.30 3.34
C PHE A 33 -3.04 -0.56 3.86
N TYR A 34 -4.23 -1.00 3.47
CA TYR A 34 -5.48 -0.38 3.90
C TYR A 34 -6.52 -1.47 4.21
N PRO A 35 -7.49 -1.18 5.11
CA PRO A 35 -8.39 -2.22 5.59
C PRO A 35 -9.34 -2.81 4.56
N LYS A 36 -9.96 -2.00 3.70
CA LYS A 36 -11.00 -2.52 2.82
C LYS A 36 -11.36 -1.56 1.69
N ASP A 37 -11.55 -2.10 0.47
CA ASP A 37 -12.02 -1.35 -0.69
C ASP A 37 -13.36 -0.65 -0.41
N ASN A 38 -13.56 0.50 -1.03
CA ASN A 38 -14.82 1.25 -1.01
C ASN A 38 -15.24 1.81 0.34
N THR A 39 -14.38 1.75 1.36
CA THR A 39 -14.62 2.46 2.62
C THR A 39 -14.15 3.90 2.48
N SER A 40 -14.71 4.81 3.30
CA SER A 40 -14.46 6.26 3.15
C SER A 40 -12.99 6.63 3.31
N GLY A 41 -12.32 6.12 4.34
CA GLY A 41 -10.91 6.43 4.58
C GLY A 41 -9.99 5.85 3.52
N CYS A 42 -10.28 4.63 3.06
CA CYS A 42 -9.46 3.98 2.04
C CYS A 42 -9.66 4.64 0.67
N THR A 43 -10.88 5.08 0.37
CA THR A 43 -11.16 5.83 -0.85
C THR A 43 -10.41 7.15 -0.84
N LEU A 44 -10.46 7.89 0.26
CA LEU A 44 -9.74 9.16 0.41
C LEU A 44 -8.23 8.97 0.23
N GLU A 45 -7.67 7.97 0.90
CA GLU A 45 -6.23 7.70 0.81
C GLU A 45 -5.82 7.40 -0.64
N GLY A 46 -6.57 6.55 -1.31
CA GLY A 46 -6.31 6.22 -2.71
C GLY A 46 -6.43 7.44 -3.62
N GLN A 47 -7.44 8.28 -3.39
CA GLN A 47 -7.61 9.49 -4.17
C GLN A 47 -6.46 10.47 -3.99
N GLU A 48 -5.93 10.58 -2.78
CA GLU A 48 -4.78 11.46 -2.53
C GLU A 48 -3.52 10.94 -3.23
N PHE A 49 -3.27 9.64 -3.18
CA PHE A 49 -2.16 9.06 -3.95
C PHE A 49 -2.38 9.23 -5.46
N ARG A 50 -3.62 9.05 -5.93
CA ARG A 50 -3.96 9.23 -7.34
C ARG A 50 -3.64 10.66 -7.80
N ASP A 51 -4.05 11.65 -7.01
CA ASP A 51 -3.91 13.05 -7.39
C ASP A 51 -2.45 13.49 -7.39
N LEU A 52 -1.59 12.83 -6.62
CA LEU A 52 -0.16 13.12 -6.56
C LEU A 52 0.69 12.15 -7.39
N TYR A 53 0.07 11.22 -8.11
CA TYR A 53 0.81 10.14 -8.73
C TYR A 53 1.83 10.63 -9.76
N ALA A 54 1.51 11.68 -10.53
CA ALA A 54 2.45 12.25 -11.50
C ALA A 54 3.73 12.75 -10.78
N ASP A 55 3.57 13.31 -9.58
CA ASP A 55 4.72 13.79 -8.80
C ASP A 55 5.54 12.60 -8.25
N PHE A 56 4.87 11.51 -7.86
CA PHE A 56 5.56 10.28 -7.49
C PHE A 56 6.39 9.75 -8.67
N ALA A 57 5.81 9.73 -9.86
CA ALA A 57 6.51 9.28 -11.06
C ALA A 57 7.74 10.14 -11.35
N LYS A 58 7.64 11.45 -11.17
CA LYS A 58 8.78 12.36 -11.33
C LYS A 58 9.87 12.10 -10.31
N ALA A 59 9.51 11.55 -9.15
CA ALA A 59 10.46 11.17 -8.11
C ALA A 59 10.95 9.72 -8.28
N ASN A 60 10.77 9.14 -9.46
CA ASN A 60 11.17 7.75 -9.78
C ASN A 60 10.54 6.74 -8.82
N THR A 61 9.26 6.95 -8.50
CA THR A 61 8.55 6.17 -7.48
C THR A 61 7.26 5.60 -8.05
N ILE A 62 7.00 4.32 -7.76
CA ILE A 62 5.70 3.69 -8.02
C ILE A 62 4.96 3.48 -6.70
N VAL A 63 3.63 3.45 -6.78
CA VAL A 63 2.77 3.26 -5.63
C VAL A 63 1.90 2.04 -5.88
N VAL A 64 1.75 1.17 -4.90
CA VAL A 64 0.78 0.06 -4.95
C VAL A 64 0.02 0.01 -3.63
N GLY A 65 -1.28 -0.28 -3.71
CA GLY A 65 -2.12 -0.46 -2.53
C GLY A 65 -2.36 -1.95 -2.28
N VAL A 66 -2.45 -2.35 -1.02
CA VAL A 66 -2.62 -3.75 -0.63
C VAL A 66 -3.75 -3.86 0.39
N SER A 67 -4.68 -4.78 0.16
CA SER A 67 -5.65 -5.19 1.16
C SER A 67 -5.99 -6.67 0.96
N ARG A 68 -6.86 -7.19 1.84
CA ARG A 68 -7.30 -8.59 1.76
C ARG A 68 -8.47 -8.80 0.81
N ASP A 69 -8.95 -7.73 0.18
CA ASP A 69 -10.05 -7.83 -0.79
C ASP A 69 -9.66 -8.67 -2.00
N SER A 70 -10.67 -9.21 -2.68
CA SER A 70 -10.44 -10.00 -3.88
C SER A 70 -9.93 -9.14 -5.04
N LEU A 71 -9.31 -9.79 -6.01
CA LEU A 71 -8.84 -9.10 -7.21
C LEU A 71 -10.01 -8.45 -7.96
N LYS A 72 -11.17 -9.11 -7.98
CA LYS A 72 -12.37 -8.56 -8.61
C LYS A 72 -12.80 -7.26 -7.93
N SER A 73 -12.81 -7.24 -6.59
CA SER A 73 -13.12 -6.02 -5.81
C SER A 73 -12.14 -4.91 -6.15
N HIS A 74 -10.85 -5.23 -6.19
CA HIS A 74 -9.80 -4.28 -6.51
C HIS A 74 -9.95 -3.70 -7.91
N GLN A 75 -10.30 -4.52 -8.89
CA GLN A 75 -10.52 -4.05 -10.26
C GLN A 75 -11.65 -3.05 -10.32
N GLY A 76 -12.75 -3.31 -9.60
CA GLY A 76 -13.88 -2.39 -9.52
C GLY A 76 -13.51 -1.09 -8.82
N PHE A 77 -12.80 -1.17 -7.70
CA PHE A 77 -12.37 -0.02 -6.93
C PHE A 77 -11.42 0.87 -7.76
N LYS A 78 -10.43 0.25 -8.39
CA LYS A 78 -9.49 0.97 -9.24
C LYS A 78 -10.20 1.69 -10.37
N ALA A 79 -11.12 1.01 -11.06
CA ALA A 79 -11.87 1.60 -12.17
C ALA A 79 -12.78 2.75 -11.70
N ALA A 80 -13.49 2.56 -10.59
CA ALA A 80 -14.41 3.55 -10.06
C ALA A 80 -13.69 4.83 -9.65
N GLN A 81 -12.48 4.72 -9.11
CA GLN A 81 -11.73 5.86 -8.62
C GLN A 81 -10.70 6.40 -9.61
N GLY A 82 -10.50 5.71 -10.74
CA GLY A 82 -9.52 6.13 -11.73
C GLY A 82 -8.08 6.07 -11.24
N PHE A 83 -7.74 5.06 -10.43
CA PHE A 83 -6.38 4.93 -9.91
C PHE A 83 -5.40 4.61 -11.03
N PRO A 84 -4.29 5.39 -11.16
CA PRO A 84 -3.25 5.10 -12.15
C PRO A 84 -2.26 4.03 -11.70
N PHE A 85 -2.38 3.54 -10.47
CA PHE A 85 -1.51 2.53 -9.89
C PHE A 85 -2.29 1.25 -9.65
N GLU A 86 -1.56 0.15 -9.40
CA GLU A 86 -2.17 -1.15 -9.20
C GLU A 86 -2.56 -1.39 -7.74
N LEU A 87 -3.59 -2.21 -7.55
CA LEU A 87 -3.98 -2.72 -6.25
C LEU A 87 -3.66 -4.20 -6.20
N LEU A 88 -3.13 -4.65 -5.06
CA LEU A 88 -2.67 -6.02 -4.86
C LEU A 88 -3.60 -6.74 -3.91
N SER A 89 -3.95 -7.99 -4.24
CA SER A 89 -4.87 -8.80 -3.44
C SER A 89 -4.08 -9.74 -2.54
N ASP A 90 -4.21 -9.55 -1.22
CA ASP A 90 -3.54 -10.38 -0.22
C ASP A 90 -4.58 -11.19 0.57
N LYS A 91 -5.41 -11.95 -0.14
CA LYS A 91 -6.50 -12.74 0.47
C LYS A 91 -5.99 -13.70 1.55
N ASP A 92 -4.82 -14.27 1.36
CA ASP A 92 -4.24 -15.25 2.28
C ASP A 92 -3.41 -14.60 3.38
N GLU A 93 -3.35 -13.26 3.43
CA GLU A 93 -2.62 -12.49 4.43
C GLU A 93 -1.11 -12.72 4.42
N THR A 94 -0.55 -13.22 3.32
CA THR A 94 0.87 -13.52 3.22
C THR A 94 1.71 -12.26 3.43
N ALA A 95 1.39 -11.19 2.68
CA ALA A 95 2.10 -9.92 2.82
C ALA A 95 1.72 -9.22 4.12
N CYS A 96 0.44 -9.29 4.53
CA CYS A 96 0.01 -8.68 5.78
C CYS A 96 0.78 -9.24 6.96
N GLU A 97 1.02 -10.56 7.00
CA GLU A 97 1.81 -11.19 8.05
C GLU A 97 3.29 -10.81 7.93
N LEU A 98 3.82 -10.82 6.71
CA LEU A 98 5.23 -10.46 6.46
C LEU A 98 5.54 -9.04 6.96
N PHE A 99 4.62 -8.10 6.71
CA PHE A 99 4.81 -6.70 7.11
C PHE A 99 4.33 -6.42 8.54
N GLY A 100 3.65 -7.38 9.17
CA GLY A 100 3.18 -7.23 10.55
C GLY A 100 2.08 -6.18 10.71
N VAL A 101 1.16 -6.08 9.74
CA VAL A 101 0.12 -5.06 9.75
C VAL A 101 -1.24 -5.57 10.27
N MET A 102 -1.35 -6.85 10.60
CA MET A 102 -2.61 -7.38 11.15
C MET A 102 -2.70 -7.07 12.64
N LYS A 103 -3.81 -6.44 13.04
CA LYS A 103 -4.04 -6.03 14.42
C LYS A 103 -5.45 -6.38 14.86
N LEU A 104 -5.62 -6.58 16.17
CA LEU A 104 -6.94 -6.67 16.77
C LEU A 104 -7.45 -5.26 17.00
N LYS A 105 -8.69 -5.00 16.54
CA LYS A 105 -9.35 -3.71 16.68
C LYS A 105 -10.64 -3.90 17.47
N ASN A 106 -10.97 -2.94 18.32
CA ASN A 106 -12.23 -2.95 19.05
C ASN A 106 -13.27 -2.20 18.21
N MET A 107 -14.28 -2.92 17.75
CA MET A 107 -15.38 -2.36 16.97
C MET A 107 -16.70 -2.78 17.58
N TYR A 108 -17.48 -1.79 18.04
CA TYR A 108 -18.80 -2.01 18.66
C TYR A 108 -18.75 -3.04 19.78
N GLY A 109 -17.72 -2.95 20.64
CA GLY A 109 -17.54 -3.85 21.78
C GLY A 109 -16.99 -5.22 21.44
N LYS A 110 -16.66 -5.48 20.17
CA LYS A 110 -16.08 -6.76 19.73
C LYS A 110 -14.67 -6.54 19.22
N GLN A 111 -13.79 -7.52 19.43
CA GLN A 111 -12.47 -7.50 18.86
C GLN A 111 -12.51 -8.09 17.45
N VAL A 112 -12.07 -7.30 16.47
CA VAL A 112 -12.05 -7.71 15.07
C VAL A 112 -10.62 -7.63 14.58
N ARG A 113 -10.15 -8.69 13.90
CA ARG A 113 -8.82 -8.71 13.31
C ARG A 113 -8.88 -8.00 11.95
N GLY A 114 -7.99 -7.05 11.75
CA GLY A 114 -7.97 -6.28 10.51
C GLY A 114 -6.61 -5.64 10.25
N ILE A 115 -6.47 -5.05 9.06
CA ILE A 115 -5.24 -4.36 8.68
C ILE A 115 -5.17 -3.02 9.40
N GLU A 116 -4.03 -2.78 10.07
CA GLU A 116 -3.69 -1.45 10.57
C GLU A 116 -3.13 -0.65 9.38
N ARG A 117 -3.75 0.50 9.08
CA ARG A 117 -3.34 1.35 7.96
C ARG A 117 -1.87 1.70 8.10
N SER A 118 -1.07 1.30 7.13
CA SER A 118 0.40 1.40 7.19
C SER A 118 0.96 1.64 5.80
N THR A 119 2.11 2.31 5.72
CA THR A 119 2.81 2.55 4.47
C THR A 119 4.29 2.25 4.63
N PHE A 120 4.88 1.66 3.61
CA PHE A 120 6.28 1.26 3.59
C PHE A 120 6.92 1.77 2.32
N VAL A 121 8.14 2.31 2.42
CA VAL A 121 8.89 2.81 1.26
C VAL A 121 10.15 2.00 1.10
N PHE A 122 10.36 1.46 -0.10
CA PHE A 122 11.57 0.76 -0.51
C PHE A 122 12.33 1.65 -1.47
N ASP A 123 13.67 1.71 -1.32
CA ASP A 123 14.49 2.51 -2.22
C ASP A 123 14.80 1.75 -3.52
N VAL A 124 15.63 2.35 -4.38
CA VAL A 124 15.97 1.77 -5.69
C VAL A 124 16.71 0.45 -5.58
N LYS A 125 17.29 0.14 -4.44
CA LYS A 125 17.99 -1.13 -4.17
C LYS A 125 17.05 -2.19 -3.62
N GLY A 126 15.79 -1.84 -3.36
CA GLY A 126 14.81 -2.74 -2.76
C GLY A 126 14.92 -2.83 -1.25
N GLU A 127 15.60 -1.89 -0.61
CA GLU A 127 15.72 -1.85 0.86
C GLU A 127 14.60 -1.01 1.47
N LEU A 128 14.03 -1.50 2.57
CA LEU A 128 13.00 -0.76 3.32
C LEU A 128 13.66 0.40 4.04
N VAL A 129 13.29 1.64 3.68
CA VAL A 129 13.91 2.84 4.23
C VAL A 129 12.99 3.68 5.09
N LYS A 130 11.68 3.42 5.05
CA LYS A 130 10.72 4.17 5.88
C LYS A 130 9.45 3.38 6.06
N SER A 131 8.86 3.49 7.25
CA SER A 131 7.53 2.93 7.52
C SER A 131 6.72 3.91 8.35
N TRP A 132 5.40 3.91 8.11
CA TRP A 132 4.40 4.59 8.94
C TRP A 132 3.38 3.55 9.32
N ARG A 133 3.09 3.41 10.62
CA ARG A 133 2.11 2.44 11.12
C ARG A 133 1.02 3.16 11.90
N GLY A 134 -0.22 2.67 11.79
CA GLY A 134 -1.34 3.26 12.50
C GLY A 134 -1.62 4.69 12.07
N LEU A 135 -1.48 4.98 10.80
CA LEU A 135 -1.60 6.33 10.24
C LEU A 135 -3.06 6.69 9.95
N LYS A 136 -3.32 7.97 9.75
CA LYS A 136 -4.60 8.48 9.28
C LYS A 136 -4.49 8.90 7.82
N ALA A 137 -5.57 8.66 7.04
CA ALA A 137 -5.55 8.88 5.60
C ALA A 137 -5.34 10.35 5.19
N PRO A 138 -6.03 11.34 5.79
CA PRO A 138 -5.90 12.72 5.30
C PRO A 138 -4.47 13.25 5.41
N GLY A 139 -3.93 13.74 4.29
CA GLY A 139 -2.60 14.35 4.23
C GLY A 139 -1.45 13.37 4.16
N HIS A 140 -1.71 12.07 4.28
CA HIS A 140 -0.62 11.09 4.35
C HIS A 140 0.12 10.95 3.01
N ALA A 141 -0.60 10.94 1.88
CA ALA A 141 0.05 10.79 0.57
C ALA A 141 1.05 11.92 0.31
N ALA A 142 0.73 13.15 0.73
CA ALA A 142 1.65 14.28 0.60
C ALA A 142 2.89 14.10 1.48
N GLU A 143 2.72 13.54 2.67
CA GLU A 143 3.84 13.24 3.57
C GLU A 143 4.77 12.20 2.94
N VAL A 144 4.20 11.14 2.35
CA VAL A 144 4.99 10.10 1.68
C VAL A 144 5.73 10.70 0.47
N LEU A 145 5.05 11.54 -0.31
CA LEU A 145 5.66 12.19 -1.46
C LEU A 145 6.88 13.02 -1.05
N GLY A 146 6.75 13.81 0.02
CA GLY A 146 7.87 14.60 0.54
C GLY A 146 9.05 13.72 0.90
N PHE A 147 8.80 12.56 1.49
CA PHE A 147 9.87 11.64 1.85
C PHE A 147 10.60 11.09 0.60
N VAL A 148 9.86 10.62 -0.41
CA VAL A 148 10.49 10.03 -1.58
C VAL A 148 11.19 11.07 -2.45
N GLN A 149 10.72 12.31 -2.43
CA GLN A 149 11.40 13.40 -3.15
C GLN A 149 12.79 13.72 -2.57
N ALA A 150 13.00 13.38 -1.31
CA ALA A 150 14.28 13.61 -0.63
C ALA A 150 15.24 12.41 -0.75
N LEU A 151 14.81 11.32 -1.35
CA LEU A 151 15.68 10.14 -1.52
C LEU A 151 16.75 10.36 -2.59
#